data_03011d4d57ca5d9a638646871a34037d
#
_entry.id   03011d4d57ca5d9a638646871a34037d
#
_cell.length_a   1.000
_cell.length_b   1.000
_cell.length_c   1.000
_cell.angle_alpha   90.00
_cell.angle_beta   90.00
_cell.angle_gamma   90.00
#
_symmetry.space_group_name_H-M   'P 1'
#
loop_
_entity.id
_entity.type
_entity.pdbx_description
1 polymer ?
#
loop_
_entity_poly.entity_id
_entity_poly.type
_entity_poly.pdbx_seq_one_letter_code
_entity_poly.pdbx_strand_id
1 'polypeptide(L)'
;MKASVLETARLSLQPLRSEDAIQIQRIFPQWEIVRHLAAGFPWPFPEDGASRYVNNVALPAAEKGTAWFWTIRRKEEPSAMIGLICLSDEQDNNRGFWLVPEWRRQGYMTEASHIVTDFWFNTLNREVLRAPKASINDASKKISTNTGMRLIRTEKKQYTAGELDSELWEITKPEWNSLR
;
A
#
# COMPACT_ATOMS: atom_id res chain seq x y z
N MET A 1 15.05 -10.78 1.94
CA MET A 1 15.47 -9.78 0.91
C MET A 1 14.93 -8.43 1.34
N LYS A 2 15.71 -7.34 1.19
CA LYS A 2 15.26 -5.98 1.54
C LYS A 2 14.60 -5.29 0.34
N ALA A 3 13.77 -4.29 0.60
CA ALA A 3 13.23 -3.41 -0.43
C ALA A 3 14.37 -2.66 -1.12
N SER A 4 14.34 -2.60 -2.45
CA SER A 4 15.22 -1.78 -3.28
C SER A 4 14.45 -0.59 -3.84
N VAL A 5 15.15 0.42 -4.34
CA VAL A 5 14.51 1.50 -5.10
C VAL A 5 13.83 0.94 -6.34
N LEU A 6 12.58 1.32 -6.58
CA LEU A 6 11.82 0.94 -7.76
C LEU A 6 11.47 2.19 -8.56
N GLU A 7 11.79 2.17 -9.84
CA GLU A 7 11.59 3.31 -10.74
C GLU A 7 10.54 2.99 -11.80
N THR A 8 9.62 3.92 -12.02
CA THR A 8 8.64 3.86 -13.10
C THR A 8 8.83 5.03 -14.07
N ALA A 9 7.90 5.26 -14.97
CA ALA A 9 7.98 6.41 -15.87
C ALA A 9 7.96 7.75 -15.12
N ARG A 10 7.09 7.88 -14.10
CA ARG A 10 6.84 9.13 -13.39
C ARG A 10 7.23 9.11 -11.91
N LEU A 11 7.44 7.92 -11.34
CA LEU A 11 7.62 7.73 -9.91
C LEU A 11 8.98 7.14 -9.57
N SER A 12 9.48 7.52 -8.40
CA SER A 12 10.56 6.87 -7.67
C SER A 12 10.01 6.36 -6.35
N LEU A 13 9.97 5.05 -6.17
CA LEU A 13 9.56 4.39 -4.94
C LEU A 13 10.81 4.14 -4.11
N GLN A 14 10.96 4.90 -3.03
CA GLN A 14 12.13 4.81 -2.14
C GLN A 14 11.80 3.90 -0.95
N PRO A 15 12.67 2.95 -0.59
CA PRO A 15 12.51 2.17 0.65
C PRO A 15 12.29 3.10 1.83
N LEU A 16 11.29 2.76 2.67
CA LEU A 16 10.93 3.55 3.85
C LEU A 16 12.12 3.67 4.82
N ARG A 17 12.31 4.87 5.36
CA ARG A 17 13.34 5.21 6.33
C ARG A 17 12.73 5.87 7.57
N SER A 18 13.45 5.89 8.67
CA SER A 18 13.02 6.51 9.93
C SER A 18 12.68 8.00 9.76
N GLU A 19 13.48 8.74 8.99
CA GLU A 19 13.28 10.17 8.72
C GLU A 19 12.00 10.47 7.94
N ASP A 20 11.45 9.51 7.19
CA ASP A 20 10.19 9.69 6.45
C ASP A 20 8.99 9.88 7.38
N ALA A 21 9.09 9.46 8.65
CA ALA A 21 8.04 9.66 9.64
C ALA A 21 7.59 11.12 9.78
N ILE A 22 8.51 12.07 9.57
CA ILE A 22 8.21 13.51 9.63
C ILE A 22 7.23 13.91 8.51
N GLN A 23 7.47 13.47 7.28
CA GLN A 23 6.57 13.74 6.17
C GLN A 23 5.25 12.98 6.31
N ILE A 24 5.30 11.71 6.74
CA ILE A 24 4.09 10.91 6.99
C ILE A 24 3.20 11.62 8.02
N GLN A 25 3.76 12.11 9.13
CA GLN A 25 3.00 12.82 10.18
C GLN A 25 2.28 14.06 9.62
N ARG A 26 2.84 14.73 8.62
CA ARG A 26 2.24 15.92 8.01
C ARG A 26 1.11 15.63 7.03
N ILE A 27 1.25 14.56 6.22
CA ILE A 27 0.38 14.35 5.07
C ILE A 27 -0.62 13.21 5.26
N PHE A 28 -0.32 12.23 6.12
CA PHE A 28 -1.15 11.05 6.33
C PHE A 28 -2.42 11.32 7.15
N PRO A 29 -2.44 12.14 8.23
CA PRO A 29 -3.60 12.31 9.11
C PRO A 29 -4.74 13.08 8.43
N GLN A 30 -5.41 12.43 7.49
CA GLN A 30 -6.57 12.94 6.78
C GLN A 30 -7.65 11.86 6.77
N TRP A 31 -8.89 12.22 7.13
CA TRP A 31 -10.00 11.26 7.21
C TRP A 31 -10.19 10.49 5.90
N GLU A 32 -10.04 11.15 4.76
CA GLU A 32 -10.13 10.55 3.42
C GLU A 32 -9.08 9.45 3.18
N ILE A 33 -7.95 9.47 3.91
CA ILE A 33 -6.94 8.42 3.87
C ILE A 33 -7.29 7.31 4.85
N VAL A 34 -7.53 7.65 6.12
CA VAL A 34 -7.57 6.68 7.21
C VAL A 34 -8.88 5.91 7.31
N ARG A 35 -10.01 6.47 6.86
CA ARG A 35 -11.34 5.88 7.03
C ARG A 35 -11.48 4.45 6.52
N HIS A 36 -10.76 4.08 5.47
CA HIS A 36 -10.80 2.76 4.85
C HIS A 36 -9.56 1.91 5.16
N LEU A 37 -8.75 2.32 6.12
CA LEU A 37 -7.66 1.49 6.63
C LEU A 37 -8.19 0.52 7.67
N ALA A 38 -7.44 -0.59 7.87
CA ALA A 38 -7.80 -1.61 8.84
C ALA A 38 -7.96 -1.02 10.25
N ALA A 39 -8.86 -1.60 11.03
CA ALA A 39 -9.03 -1.25 12.44
C ALA A 39 -7.70 -1.43 13.19
N GLY A 40 -7.44 -0.51 14.11
CA GLY A 40 -6.16 -0.45 14.82
C GLY A 40 -5.33 0.78 14.48
N PHE A 41 -5.66 1.48 13.39
CA PHE A 41 -5.17 2.84 13.20
C PHE A 41 -5.88 3.78 14.18
N PRO A 42 -5.13 4.47 15.07
CA PRO A 42 -5.75 5.37 16.03
C PRO A 42 -6.32 6.61 15.32
N TRP A 43 -7.53 6.98 15.69
CA TRP A 43 -8.15 8.22 15.22
C TRP A 43 -8.86 8.94 16.36
N PRO A 44 -8.58 10.22 16.63
CA PRO A 44 -7.63 11.10 15.94
C PRO A 44 -6.20 10.56 15.94
N PHE A 45 -5.44 10.86 14.86
CA PHE A 45 -4.09 10.37 14.70
C PHE A 45 -3.15 11.06 15.71
N PRO A 46 -2.39 10.34 16.55
CA PRO A 46 -1.50 10.93 17.54
C PRO A 46 -0.37 11.75 16.93
N GLU A 47 0.14 12.73 17.65
CA GLU A 47 1.26 13.58 17.21
C GLU A 47 2.56 12.79 16.93
N ASP A 48 2.75 11.66 17.61
CA ASP A 48 3.87 10.73 17.41
C ASP A 48 3.49 9.47 16.63
N GLY A 49 2.28 9.43 16.06
CA GLY A 49 1.71 8.24 15.42
C GLY A 49 2.56 7.71 14.27
N ALA A 50 3.05 8.59 13.40
CA ALA A 50 3.91 8.20 12.29
C ALA A 50 5.27 7.67 12.77
N SER A 51 5.89 8.33 13.75
CA SER A 51 7.17 7.86 14.32
C SER A 51 7.03 6.50 14.97
N ARG A 52 5.97 6.26 15.75
CA ARG A 52 5.70 4.94 16.34
C ARG A 52 5.47 3.88 15.28
N TYR A 53 4.65 4.15 14.29
CA TYR A 53 4.37 3.19 13.23
C TYR A 53 5.64 2.84 12.44
N VAL A 54 6.38 3.84 11.99
CA VAL A 54 7.59 3.63 11.18
C VAL A 54 8.65 2.85 11.97
N ASN A 55 8.97 3.30 13.18
CA ASN A 55 10.11 2.76 13.93
C ASN A 55 9.79 1.48 14.72
N ASN A 56 8.53 1.29 15.15
CA ASN A 56 8.18 0.14 16.00
C ASN A 56 7.41 -0.96 15.24
N VAL A 57 6.89 -0.66 14.05
CA VAL A 57 6.12 -1.64 13.26
C VAL A 57 6.74 -1.87 11.89
N ALA A 58 6.84 -0.84 11.05
CA ALA A 58 7.20 -1.00 9.65
C ALA A 58 8.68 -1.40 9.46
N LEU A 59 9.62 -0.66 10.05
CA LEU A 59 11.05 -0.96 9.92
C LEU A 59 11.44 -2.29 10.55
N PRO A 60 10.96 -2.68 11.75
CA PRO A 60 11.22 -4.02 12.28
C PRO A 60 10.67 -5.16 11.42
N ALA A 61 9.50 -5.00 10.80
CA ALA A 61 8.96 -5.99 9.87
C ALA A 61 9.80 -6.08 8.58
N ALA A 62 10.27 -4.94 8.09
CA ALA A 62 11.16 -4.89 6.93
C ALA A 62 12.53 -5.54 7.22
N GLU A 63 13.09 -5.33 8.41
CA GLU A 63 14.34 -5.98 8.84
C GLU A 63 14.21 -7.49 8.95
N LYS A 64 13.06 -7.98 9.44
CA LYS A 64 12.73 -9.41 9.49
C LYS A 64 12.46 -10.02 8.10
N GLY A 65 12.27 -9.18 7.08
CA GLY A 65 11.95 -9.63 5.72
C GLY A 65 10.53 -10.19 5.58
N THR A 66 9.60 -9.76 6.44
CA THR A 66 8.17 -10.13 6.40
C THR A 66 7.29 -9.05 5.78
N ALA A 67 7.84 -7.85 5.56
CA ALA A 67 7.16 -6.77 4.87
C ALA A 67 8.15 -5.86 4.14
N TRP A 68 7.68 -5.14 3.15
CA TRP A 68 8.46 -4.23 2.31
C TRP A 68 7.67 -2.94 2.13
N PHE A 69 8.28 -1.79 2.39
CA PHE A 69 7.63 -0.49 2.39
C PHE A 69 8.36 0.47 1.49
N TRP A 70 7.60 1.23 0.68
CA TRP A 70 8.13 2.29 -0.16
C TRP A 70 7.33 3.57 0.02
N THR A 71 8.04 4.68 0.16
CA THR A 71 7.47 6.01 -0.04
C THR A 71 7.33 6.26 -1.53
N ILE A 72 6.21 6.82 -1.95
CA ILE A 72 5.94 7.16 -3.34
C ILE A 72 6.31 8.62 -3.56
N ARG A 73 7.20 8.87 -4.52
CA ARG A 73 7.68 10.20 -4.86
C ARG A 73 7.60 10.41 -6.37
N ARG A 74 7.24 11.62 -6.79
CA ARG A 74 7.28 12.00 -8.21
C ARG A 74 8.73 12.32 -8.60
N LYS A 75 9.15 11.91 -9.79
CA LYS A 75 10.49 12.20 -10.31
C LYS A 75 10.74 13.70 -10.47
N GLU A 76 9.69 14.48 -10.73
CA GLU A 76 9.73 15.94 -10.82
C GLU A 76 10.02 16.61 -9.48
N GLU A 77 9.65 15.97 -8.36
CA GLU A 77 9.84 16.48 -7.00
C GLU A 77 10.18 15.35 -6.02
N PRO A 78 11.37 14.77 -6.12
CA PRO A 78 11.74 13.56 -5.39
C PRO A 78 11.90 13.78 -3.88
N SER A 79 12.01 15.02 -3.43
CA SER A 79 12.06 15.38 -2.00
C SER A 79 10.70 15.24 -1.31
N ALA A 80 9.59 15.36 -2.05
CA ALA A 80 8.24 15.33 -1.53
C ALA A 80 7.61 13.94 -1.69
N MET A 81 7.17 13.37 -0.58
CA MET A 81 6.36 12.15 -0.56
C MET A 81 4.91 12.48 -0.90
N ILE A 82 4.28 11.65 -1.74
CA ILE A 82 2.85 11.77 -2.08
C ILE A 82 2.00 10.60 -1.56
N GLY A 83 2.63 9.57 -1.02
CA GLY A 83 1.95 8.39 -0.50
C GLY A 83 2.93 7.29 -0.08
N LEU A 84 2.37 6.15 0.28
CA LEU A 84 3.11 4.97 0.69
C LEU A 84 2.45 3.72 0.10
N ILE A 85 3.26 2.75 -0.28
CA ILE A 85 2.80 1.42 -0.69
C ILE A 85 3.65 0.37 0.02
N CYS A 86 3.02 -0.73 0.43
CA CYS A 86 3.71 -1.82 1.09
C CYS A 86 3.26 -3.19 0.57
N LEU A 87 4.15 -4.15 0.75
CA LEU A 87 3.89 -5.58 0.61
C LEU A 87 4.14 -6.27 1.96
N SER A 88 3.43 -7.36 2.20
CA SER A 88 3.51 -8.11 3.45
C SER A 88 3.26 -9.60 3.21
N ASP A 89 3.94 -10.46 3.97
CA ASP A 89 3.67 -11.90 4.01
C ASP A 89 2.43 -12.24 4.87
N GLU A 90 1.69 -11.24 5.36
CA GLU A 90 0.46 -11.45 6.11
C GLU A 90 -0.59 -12.15 5.26
N GLN A 91 -1.20 -13.21 5.83
CA GLN A 91 -2.22 -13.97 5.13
C GLN A 91 -3.40 -13.08 4.73
N ASP A 92 -3.79 -13.16 3.44
CA ASP A 92 -4.90 -12.42 2.83
C ASP A 92 -4.76 -10.88 2.87
N ASN A 93 -3.55 -10.35 3.17
CA ASN A 93 -3.29 -8.91 3.25
C ASN A 93 -1.88 -8.57 2.75
N ASN A 94 -1.62 -8.89 1.47
CA ASN A 94 -0.27 -8.80 0.92
C ASN A 94 0.09 -7.42 0.37
N ARG A 95 -0.87 -6.53 0.08
CA ARG A 95 -0.60 -5.20 -0.47
C ARG A 95 -1.48 -4.15 0.16
N GLY A 96 -0.85 -3.15 0.76
CA GLY A 96 -1.50 -1.96 1.31
C GLY A 96 -0.93 -0.69 0.70
N PHE A 97 -1.74 0.37 0.65
CA PHE A 97 -1.30 1.68 0.15
C PHE A 97 -2.21 2.82 0.59
N TRP A 98 -1.66 4.01 0.55
CA TRP A 98 -2.43 5.25 0.60
C TRP A 98 -1.75 6.33 -0.26
N LEU A 99 -2.55 7.28 -0.71
CA LEU A 99 -2.11 8.42 -1.52
C LEU A 99 -2.80 9.67 -1.01
N VAL A 100 -2.06 10.75 -0.90
CA VAL A 100 -2.61 12.07 -0.56
C VAL A 100 -3.72 12.42 -1.55
N PRO A 101 -4.89 12.93 -1.10
CA PRO A 101 -6.05 13.16 -1.95
C PRO A 101 -5.78 13.99 -3.21
N GLU A 102 -4.95 15.03 -3.11
CA GLU A 102 -4.61 15.91 -4.24
C GLU A 102 -3.91 15.20 -5.42
N TRP A 103 -3.25 14.04 -5.16
CA TRP A 103 -2.55 13.25 -6.17
C TRP A 103 -3.36 12.06 -6.70
N ARG A 104 -4.60 11.91 -6.25
CA ARG A 104 -5.50 10.84 -6.72
C ARG A 104 -5.99 11.10 -8.15
N ARG A 105 -6.52 10.07 -8.80
CA ARG A 105 -7.11 10.10 -10.15
C ARG A 105 -6.15 10.48 -11.29
N GLN A 106 -4.83 10.44 -11.03
CA GLN A 106 -3.78 10.71 -12.02
C GLN A 106 -3.01 9.45 -12.44
N GLY A 107 -3.43 8.27 -11.97
CA GLY A 107 -2.82 6.98 -12.31
C GLY A 107 -1.58 6.62 -11.48
N TYR A 108 -1.11 7.48 -10.59
CA TYR A 108 0.10 7.23 -9.79
C TYR A 108 0.02 5.94 -8.96
N MET A 109 -1.09 5.68 -8.26
CA MET A 109 -1.21 4.47 -7.45
C MET A 109 -1.30 3.21 -8.31
N THR A 110 -1.92 3.26 -9.48
CA THR A 110 -1.92 2.15 -10.43
C THR A 110 -0.49 1.84 -10.89
N GLU A 111 0.26 2.87 -11.26
CA GLU A 111 1.67 2.76 -11.68
C GLU A 111 2.56 2.18 -10.56
N ALA A 112 2.42 2.67 -9.33
CA ALA A 112 3.11 2.13 -8.17
C ALA A 112 2.71 0.67 -7.87
N SER A 113 1.41 0.36 -7.97
CA SER A 113 0.90 -1.00 -7.73
C SER A 113 1.44 -2.00 -8.74
N HIS A 114 1.60 -1.61 -10.00
CA HIS A 114 2.19 -2.48 -11.02
C HIS A 114 3.62 -2.89 -10.67
N ILE A 115 4.48 -1.94 -10.36
CA ILE A 115 5.89 -2.25 -10.11
C ILE A 115 6.11 -3.04 -8.82
N VAL A 116 5.33 -2.78 -7.76
CA VAL A 116 5.45 -3.58 -6.53
C VAL A 116 4.82 -4.97 -6.67
N THR A 117 3.78 -5.12 -7.49
CA THR A 117 3.23 -6.45 -7.82
C THR A 117 4.23 -7.27 -8.62
N ASP A 118 4.97 -6.64 -9.53
CA ASP A 118 6.07 -7.29 -10.21
C ASP A 118 7.18 -7.73 -9.26
N PHE A 119 7.57 -6.86 -8.35
CA PHE A 119 8.53 -7.19 -7.29
C PHE A 119 8.06 -8.38 -6.44
N TRP A 120 6.76 -8.44 -6.09
CA TRP A 120 6.18 -9.57 -5.36
C TRP A 120 6.35 -10.90 -6.08
N PHE A 121 5.99 -10.94 -7.35
CA PHE A 121 6.01 -12.19 -8.11
C PHE A 121 7.40 -12.57 -8.63
N ASN A 122 8.16 -11.61 -9.15
CA ASN A 122 9.39 -11.89 -9.89
C ASN A 122 10.67 -11.68 -9.07
N THR A 123 10.62 -10.89 -8.01
CA THR A 123 11.77 -10.69 -7.11
C THR A 123 11.65 -11.52 -5.83
N LEU A 124 10.49 -11.45 -5.16
CA LEU A 124 10.23 -12.23 -3.94
C LEU A 124 9.77 -13.66 -4.24
N ASN A 125 9.48 -13.97 -5.49
CA ASN A 125 9.05 -15.29 -5.99
C ASN A 125 7.82 -15.85 -5.26
N ARG A 126 6.84 -14.98 -4.98
CA ARG A 126 5.56 -15.37 -4.36
C ARG A 126 4.59 -15.87 -5.43
N GLU A 127 3.68 -16.77 -5.05
CA GLU A 127 2.74 -17.40 -6.00
C GLU A 127 1.38 -16.70 -6.08
N VAL A 128 0.96 -16.02 -5.01
CA VAL A 128 -0.36 -15.38 -4.89
C VAL A 128 -0.22 -14.03 -4.22
N LEU A 129 -0.97 -13.04 -4.68
CA LEU A 129 -1.13 -11.75 -4.02
C LEU A 129 -2.60 -11.53 -3.71
N ARG A 130 -2.90 -11.26 -2.44
CA ARG A 130 -4.24 -10.95 -1.94
C ARG A 130 -4.27 -9.60 -1.27
N ALA A 131 -5.36 -8.87 -1.46
CA ALA A 131 -5.55 -7.57 -0.83
C ALA A 131 -7.03 -7.35 -0.47
N PRO A 132 -7.34 -7.15 0.83
CA PRO A 132 -8.68 -6.80 1.25
C PRO A 132 -8.92 -5.30 1.04
N LYS A 133 -10.18 -4.93 0.81
CA LYS A 133 -10.60 -3.53 0.74
C LYS A 133 -12.06 -3.36 1.09
N ALA A 134 -12.39 -2.24 1.72
CA ALA A 134 -13.79 -1.88 1.96
C ALA A 134 -14.55 -1.82 0.63
N SER A 135 -15.71 -2.46 0.55
CA SER A 135 -16.53 -2.55 -0.67
C SER A 135 -16.94 -1.18 -1.23
N ILE A 136 -17.03 -0.19 -0.35
CA ILE A 136 -17.35 1.21 -0.70
C ILE A 136 -16.12 2.00 -1.20
N ASN A 137 -14.91 1.42 -1.16
CA ASN A 137 -13.69 2.08 -1.63
C ASN A 137 -13.46 1.82 -3.12
N ASP A 138 -14.26 2.45 -3.97
CA ASP A 138 -14.23 2.28 -5.43
C ASP A 138 -12.86 2.61 -6.04
N ALA A 139 -12.17 3.60 -5.49
CA ALA A 139 -10.82 3.95 -5.95
C ALA A 139 -9.83 2.78 -5.77
N SER A 140 -9.84 2.12 -4.61
CA SER A 140 -9.00 0.96 -4.35
C SER A 140 -9.40 -0.26 -5.17
N LYS A 141 -10.70 -0.47 -5.39
CA LYS A 141 -11.22 -1.55 -6.26
C LYS A 141 -10.77 -1.36 -7.70
N LYS A 142 -10.83 -0.13 -8.21
CA LYS A 142 -10.36 0.19 -9.56
C LYS A 142 -8.87 -0.11 -9.74
N ILE A 143 -8.04 0.16 -8.73
CA ILE A 143 -6.62 -0.20 -8.76
C ILE A 143 -6.45 -1.72 -8.85
N SER A 144 -7.22 -2.50 -8.08
CA SER A 144 -7.19 -3.96 -8.17
C SER A 144 -7.58 -4.47 -9.54
N THR A 145 -8.67 -3.97 -10.10
CA THR A 145 -9.09 -4.32 -11.47
C THR A 145 -8.01 -3.95 -12.49
N ASN A 146 -7.44 -2.76 -12.42
CA ASN A 146 -6.40 -2.30 -13.33
C ASN A 146 -5.09 -3.11 -13.21
N THR A 147 -4.86 -3.77 -12.09
CA THR A 147 -3.72 -4.69 -11.88
C THR A 147 -4.07 -6.16 -12.10
N GLY A 148 -5.23 -6.44 -12.72
CA GLY A 148 -5.63 -7.79 -13.12
C GLY A 148 -6.15 -8.67 -11.98
N MET A 149 -6.40 -8.10 -10.80
CA MET A 149 -6.96 -8.87 -9.68
C MET A 149 -8.44 -9.18 -9.89
N ARG A 150 -8.90 -10.28 -9.33
CA ARG A 150 -10.31 -10.69 -9.30
C ARG A 150 -10.83 -10.77 -7.88
N LEU A 151 -12.12 -10.49 -7.68
CA LEU A 151 -12.83 -10.66 -6.42
C LEU A 151 -13.01 -12.16 -6.13
N ILE A 152 -12.60 -12.61 -4.92
CA ILE A 152 -12.74 -14.01 -4.51
C ILE A 152 -13.65 -14.22 -3.31
N ARG A 153 -13.81 -13.22 -2.45
CA ARG A 153 -14.63 -13.35 -1.23
C ARG A 153 -15.11 -11.98 -0.74
N THR A 154 -16.29 -11.96 -0.14
CA THR A 154 -16.82 -10.81 0.60
C THR A 154 -17.11 -11.23 2.05
N GLU A 155 -16.74 -10.39 3.01
CA GLU A 155 -16.92 -10.62 4.43
C GLU A 155 -17.07 -9.30 5.19
N LYS A 156 -17.53 -9.33 6.44
CA LYS A 156 -17.52 -8.14 7.31
C LYS A 156 -16.14 -7.96 7.92
N LYS A 157 -15.63 -6.73 7.92
CA LYS A 157 -14.37 -6.37 8.58
C LYS A 157 -14.46 -5.03 9.29
N GLN A 158 -13.65 -4.87 10.34
CA GLN A 158 -13.49 -3.59 11.02
C GLN A 158 -12.47 -2.72 10.29
N TYR A 159 -12.90 -1.52 9.97
CA TYR A 159 -12.09 -0.44 9.43
C TYR A 159 -12.09 0.74 10.41
N THR A 160 -11.26 1.74 10.19
CA THR A 160 -11.25 2.95 11.03
C THR A 160 -12.62 3.65 11.02
N ALA A 161 -13.35 3.59 9.92
CA ALA A 161 -14.71 4.11 9.80
C ALA A 161 -15.80 3.24 10.47
N GLY A 162 -15.46 2.06 10.99
CA GLY A 162 -16.39 1.09 11.58
C GLY A 162 -16.46 -0.21 10.79
N GLU A 163 -17.47 -1.05 11.09
CA GLU A 163 -17.68 -2.29 10.37
C GLU A 163 -18.23 -2.03 8.97
N LEU A 164 -17.56 -2.57 7.97
CA LEU A 164 -17.93 -2.46 6.56
C LEU A 164 -17.88 -3.83 5.88
N ASP A 165 -18.58 -3.95 4.75
CA ASP A 165 -18.34 -5.06 3.82
C ASP A 165 -16.94 -4.92 3.24
N SER A 166 -16.18 -6.00 3.27
CA SER A 166 -14.82 -6.10 2.77
C SER A 166 -14.76 -7.10 1.63
N GLU A 167 -14.14 -6.70 0.55
CA GLU A 167 -13.88 -7.54 -0.61
C GLU A 167 -12.43 -8.01 -0.58
N LEU A 168 -12.20 -9.33 -0.67
CA LEU A 168 -10.88 -9.91 -0.86
C LEU A 168 -10.61 -10.10 -2.35
N TRP A 169 -9.57 -9.46 -2.83
CA TRP A 169 -9.12 -9.52 -4.22
C TRP A 169 -7.85 -10.33 -4.33
N GLU A 170 -7.71 -11.09 -5.41
CA GLU A 170 -6.57 -12.00 -5.64
C GLU A 170 -6.05 -11.90 -7.07
N ILE A 171 -4.75 -12.10 -7.22
CA ILE A 171 -4.09 -12.43 -8.48
C ILE A 171 -2.99 -13.44 -8.22
N THR A 172 -2.82 -14.41 -9.11
CA THR A 172 -1.76 -15.41 -9.08
C THR A 172 -0.59 -15.01 -9.99
N LYS A 173 0.58 -15.59 -9.74
CA LYS A 173 1.77 -15.36 -10.56
C LYS A 173 1.57 -15.73 -12.05
N PRO A 174 0.93 -16.87 -12.42
CA PRO A 174 0.62 -17.14 -13.82
C PRO A 174 -0.30 -16.10 -14.46
N GLU A 175 -1.35 -15.66 -13.74
CA GLU A 175 -2.26 -14.60 -14.21
C GLU A 175 -1.48 -13.30 -14.45
N TRP A 176 -0.64 -12.89 -13.49
CA TRP A 176 0.20 -11.70 -13.63
C TRP A 176 1.12 -11.76 -14.85
N ASN A 177 1.79 -12.88 -15.03
CA ASN A 177 2.72 -13.06 -16.16
C ASN A 177 2.00 -13.10 -17.52
N SER A 178 0.72 -13.49 -17.56
CA SER A 178 -0.08 -13.49 -18.80
C SER A 178 -0.53 -12.09 -19.26
N LEU A 179 -0.45 -11.08 -18.38
CA LEU A 179 -0.81 -9.69 -18.69
C LEU A 179 0.32 -8.89 -19.36
N ARG A 180 1.47 -9.49 -19.60
CA ARG A 180 2.70 -8.87 -20.14
C ARG A 180 2.94 -9.16 -21.57
#